data_2da2f3f73995afb9a9c41f315bce51db
#
_entry.id   2da2f3f73995afb9a9c41f315bce51db
#
_cell.length_a   1.000
_cell.length_b   1.000
_cell.length_c   1.000
_cell.angle_alpha   90.00
_cell.angle_beta   90.00
_cell.angle_gamma   90.00
#
_symmetry.space_group_name_H-M   'P 1'
#
loop_
_entity.id
_entity.type
_entity.pdbx_description
1 polymer ?
#
loop_
_entity_poly.entity_id
_entity_poly.type
_entity_poly.pdbx_seq_one_letter_code
_entity_poly.pdbx_strand_id
1 'polypeptide(L)'
;MRIQNYGRTWSFTPKEIARPATVDELAQIIKAATKLRPVGSRHSWSKGIVTDEVLVSIENLSRIYEIDETHLKVKVGAGIILKELMAALEKQGLAMSNLGSVNAQSLAGAICTGTHGTGKNFQCLAAQVESFEMLDGKGENHLFTKQDENFYALLTGMGSCGIIHTITLNVVKAFQMHALTDTADFNELIDNLDKYMDGYDHFKFWWLAPSKKVIVFKNNRTTKNRNDIDLVRFLKDDVISVLMYRLLVFIGKLNRKKFIPGINRFLTKVGGKRFERICKSYIGFLTPLPPIHRETEWSFDSKEAQRLLKEYKELLLQHGHTYNFVQEVRFTKADEFWLSPAYKRDTIWLSMYNMDTHENWNNQLKNFEAWAIKNGGRPHWGKEANINKEYLDKQYDKLPQFRNLLKQYDPDNKFLNEWNKHFL
;
A
#
# COMPACT_ATOMS: atom_id res chain seq x y z
N MET A 1 17.66 -7.43 -19.75
CA MET A 1 16.73 -6.26 -19.80
C MET A 1 16.82 -5.51 -18.47
N ARG A 2 16.95 -4.17 -18.50
CA ARG A 2 16.98 -3.34 -17.27
C ARG A 2 15.57 -3.17 -16.69
N ILE A 3 15.39 -3.46 -15.44
CA ILE A 3 14.13 -3.35 -14.69
C ILE A 3 14.20 -2.14 -13.77
N GLN A 4 13.07 -1.46 -13.61
CA GLN A 4 12.90 -0.37 -12.64
C GLN A 4 11.60 -0.58 -11.86
N ASN A 5 11.59 -0.18 -10.60
CA ASN A 5 10.35 -0.07 -9.84
C ASN A 5 9.56 1.21 -10.23
N TYR A 6 8.31 1.31 -9.79
CA TYR A 6 7.44 2.45 -10.10
C TYR A 6 8.07 3.80 -9.72
N GLY A 7 8.62 3.90 -8.52
CA GLY A 7 9.25 5.13 -8.03
C GLY A 7 10.59 5.48 -8.69
N ARG A 8 11.11 4.61 -9.57
CA ARG A 8 12.44 4.72 -10.21
C ARG A 8 13.58 4.89 -9.20
N THR A 9 13.38 4.43 -7.97
CA THR A 9 14.38 4.49 -6.90
C THR A 9 15.46 3.44 -7.06
N TRP A 10 15.11 2.32 -7.72
CA TRP A 10 16.01 1.21 -7.97
C TRP A 10 15.94 0.80 -9.44
N SER A 11 17.11 0.45 -9.98
CA SER A 11 17.20 -0.20 -11.29
C SER A 11 18.22 -1.33 -11.20
N PHE A 12 17.90 -2.46 -11.81
CA PHE A 12 18.73 -3.66 -11.80
C PHE A 12 18.54 -4.45 -13.11
N THR A 13 19.44 -5.38 -13.37
CA THR A 13 19.37 -6.24 -14.56
C THR A 13 19.47 -7.68 -14.09
N PRO A 14 18.34 -8.39 -13.97
CA PRO A 14 18.36 -9.80 -13.64
C PRO A 14 18.96 -10.60 -14.79
N LYS A 15 19.58 -11.73 -14.49
CA LYS A 15 20.09 -12.69 -15.46
C LYS A 15 18.97 -13.23 -16.36
N GLU A 16 17.81 -13.48 -15.74
CA GLU A 16 16.62 -14.01 -16.42
C GLU A 16 15.34 -13.35 -15.88
N ILE A 17 14.34 -13.22 -16.78
CA ILE A 17 12.97 -12.82 -16.41
C ILE A 17 12.04 -13.95 -16.86
N ALA A 18 11.61 -14.78 -15.90
CA ALA A 18 10.70 -15.87 -16.13
C ALA A 18 9.24 -15.41 -16.02
N ARG A 19 8.37 -15.88 -16.92
CA ARG A 19 6.93 -15.57 -16.98
C ARG A 19 6.13 -16.86 -17.16
N PRO A 20 6.01 -17.69 -16.13
CA PRO A 20 5.27 -18.94 -16.24
C PRO A 20 3.80 -18.69 -16.59
N ALA A 21 3.25 -19.50 -17.50
CA ALA A 21 1.85 -19.48 -17.87
C ALA A 21 1.02 -20.46 -17.02
N THR A 22 1.67 -21.44 -16.40
CA THR A 22 1.03 -22.47 -15.56
C THR A 22 1.75 -22.60 -14.22
N VAL A 23 1.07 -23.21 -13.25
CA VAL A 23 1.65 -23.52 -11.92
C VAL A 23 2.77 -24.55 -12.06
N ASP A 24 2.64 -25.51 -12.98
CA ASP A 24 3.67 -26.52 -13.24
C ASP A 24 4.96 -25.89 -13.81
N GLU A 25 4.84 -24.95 -14.75
CA GLU A 25 6.00 -24.19 -15.23
C GLU A 25 6.65 -23.38 -14.10
N LEU A 26 5.85 -22.76 -13.23
CA LEU A 26 6.36 -22.03 -12.07
C LEU A 26 7.12 -22.99 -11.14
N ALA A 27 6.59 -24.18 -10.87
CA ALA A 27 7.26 -25.19 -10.04
C ALA A 27 8.61 -25.63 -10.64
N GLN A 28 8.67 -25.84 -11.96
CA GLN A 28 9.92 -26.18 -12.65
C GLN A 28 10.96 -25.05 -12.56
N ILE A 29 10.55 -23.79 -12.73
CA ILE A 29 11.43 -22.62 -12.58
C ILE A 29 12.00 -22.57 -11.15
N ILE A 30 11.16 -22.76 -10.13
CA ILE A 30 11.60 -22.77 -8.72
C ILE A 30 12.60 -23.90 -8.46
N LYS A 31 12.35 -25.10 -8.98
CA LYS A 31 13.25 -26.26 -8.82
C LYS A 31 14.62 -26.01 -9.46
N ALA A 32 14.65 -25.43 -10.64
CA ALA A 32 15.88 -25.17 -11.39
C ALA A 32 16.70 -23.98 -10.85
N ALA A 33 16.06 -23.00 -10.24
CA ALA A 33 16.74 -21.80 -9.79
C ALA A 33 17.49 -22.00 -8.47
N THR A 34 18.69 -21.42 -8.38
CA THR A 34 19.45 -21.32 -7.11
C THR A 34 19.04 -20.10 -6.31
N LYS A 35 18.70 -19.00 -6.98
CA LYS A 35 18.17 -17.75 -6.42
C LYS A 35 17.10 -17.18 -7.35
N LEU A 36 16.02 -16.68 -6.76
CA LEU A 36 14.96 -16.02 -7.52
C LEU A 36 14.19 -15.01 -6.66
N ARG A 37 13.52 -14.06 -7.31
CA ARG A 37 12.60 -13.14 -6.63
C ARG A 37 11.26 -13.08 -7.35
N PRO A 38 10.14 -13.27 -6.64
CA PRO A 38 8.82 -13.00 -7.21
C PRO A 38 8.61 -11.50 -7.38
N VAL A 39 7.96 -11.12 -8.47
CA VAL A 39 7.58 -9.75 -8.76
C VAL A 39 6.13 -9.66 -9.23
N GLY A 40 5.41 -8.68 -8.69
CA GLY A 40 4.12 -8.26 -9.21
C GLY A 40 4.28 -7.08 -10.16
N SER A 41 3.41 -6.07 -10.03
CA SER A 41 3.38 -4.87 -10.89
C SER A 41 4.44 -3.80 -10.57
N ARG A 42 5.40 -4.07 -9.70
CA ARG A 42 6.55 -3.22 -9.35
C ARG A 42 6.20 -1.87 -8.72
N HIS A 43 5.08 -1.78 -8.02
CA HIS A 43 4.62 -0.55 -7.34
C HIS A 43 5.27 -0.30 -5.97
N SER A 44 6.24 -1.11 -5.54
CA SER A 44 6.98 -0.92 -4.29
C SER A 44 8.18 0.01 -4.47
N TRP A 45 8.50 0.80 -3.45
CA TRP A 45 9.72 1.61 -3.35
C TRP A 45 10.87 0.86 -2.69
N SER A 46 10.58 -0.20 -1.94
CA SER A 46 11.58 -1.06 -1.30
C SER A 46 12.40 -1.85 -2.34
N LYS A 47 13.57 -2.34 -1.91
CA LYS A 47 14.43 -3.23 -2.72
C LYS A 47 13.93 -4.69 -2.77
N GLY A 48 12.73 -4.98 -2.30
CA GLY A 48 12.21 -6.34 -2.17
C GLY A 48 12.21 -7.17 -3.45
N ILE A 49 12.17 -6.53 -4.63
CA ILE A 49 12.18 -7.20 -5.94
C ILE A 49 13.57 -7.27 -6.60
N VAL A 50 14.59 -6.64 -6.01
CA VAL A 50 15.93 -6.56 -6.64
C VAL A 50 16.61 -7.92 -6.60
N THR A 51 17.07 -8.38 -7.76
CA THR A 51 17.85 -9.62 -7.92
C THR A 51 18.76 -9.51 -9.14
N ASP A 52 19.90 -10.14 -9.08
CA ASP A 52 20.82 -10.35 -10.20
C ASP A 52 20.59 -11.70 -10.90
N GLU A 53 19.84 -12.61 -10.29
CA GLU A 53 19.55 -13.94 -10.82
C GLU A 53 18.17 -13.97 -11.51
N VAL A 54 17.25 -14.83 -11.11
CA VAL A 54 15.95 -15.01 -11.78
C VAL A 54 14.88 -14.10 -11.17
N LEU A 55 14.27 -13.25 -12.00
CA LEU A 55 13.08 -12.48 -11.64
C LEU A 55 11.83 -13.21 -12.16
N VAL A 56 10.95 -13.65 -11.27
CA VAL A 56 9.74 -14.40 -11.64
C VAL A 56 8.52 -13.52 -11.61
N SER A 57 7.94 -13.20 -12.77
CA SER A 57 6.67 -12.47 -12.90
C SER A 57 5.52 -13.45 -13.01
N ILE A 58 4.54 -13.35 -12.09
CA ILE A 58 3.32 -14.17 -12.13
C ILE A 58 2.17 -13.49 -12.89
N GLU A 59 2.48 -12.52 -13.77
CA GLU A 59 1.46 -11.75 -14.52
C GLU A 59 0.53 -12.62 -15.38
N ASN A 60 1.01 -13.77 -15.89
CA ASN A 60 0.20 -14.71 -16.66
C ASN A 60 -0.69 -15.59 -15.77
N LEU A 61 -0.41 -15.72 -14.47
CA LEU A 61 -1.25 -16.40 -13.50
C LEU A 61 -2.32 -15.46 -12.94
N SER A 62 -3.17 -14.94 -13.82
CA SER A 62 -4.13 -13.86 -13.51
C SER A 62 -5.60 -14.25 -13.78
N ARG A 63 -5.86 -15.53 -14.11
CA ARG A 63 -7.21 -16.00 -14.44
C ARG A 63 -8.15 -15.91 -13.24
N ILE A 64 -9.41 -15.56 -13.48
CA ILE A 64 -10.51 -15.75 -12.52
C ILE A 64 -11.02 -17.17 -12.73
N TYR A 65 -10.88 -18.01 -11.71
CA TYR A 65 -11.29 -19.42 -11.77
C TYR A 65 -12.76 -19.60 -11.44
N GLU A 66 -13.23 -18.86 -10.41
CA GLU A 66 -14.58 -19.00 -9.90
C GLU A 66 -15.05 -17.70 -9.24
N ILE A 67 -16.33 -17.36 -9.39
CA ILE A 67 -17.03 -16.33 -8.63
C ILE A 67 -18.24 -16.98 -8.00
N ASP A 68 -18.22 -17.16 -6.69
CA ASP A 68 -19.31 -17.69 -5.89
C ASP A 68 -20.12 -16.54 -5.27
N GLU A 69 -21.21 -16.19 -5.93
CA GLU A 69 -22.10 -15.12 -5.46
C GLU A 69 -22.91 -15.50 -4.21
N THR A 70 -23.10 -16.81 -3.98
CA THR A 70 -23.86 -17.33 -2.83
C THR A 70 -23.05 -17.21 -1.55
N HIS A 71 -21.79 -17.64 -1.58
CA HIS A 71 -20.91 -17.60 -0.43
C HIS A 71 -20.03 -16.33 -0.41
N LEU A 72 -20.22 -15.41 -1.38
CA LEU A 72 -19.48 -14.17 -1.52
C LEU A 72 -17.95 -14.40 -1.56
N LYS A 73 -17.51 -15.30 -2.44
CA LYS A 73 -16.10 -15.66 -2.62
C LYS A 73 -15.69 -15.53 -4.09
N VAL A 74 -14.42 -15.25 -4.32
CA VAL A 74 -13.82 -15.29 -5.65
C VAL A 74 -12.47 -15.99 -5.58
N LYS A 75 -12.25 -16.99 -6.45
CA LYS A 75 -10.96 -17.70 -6.62
C LYS A 75 -10.26 -17.17 -7.87
N VAL A 76 -9.04 -16.66 -7.70
CA VAL A 76 -8.29 -15.99 -8.77
C VAL A 76 -6.81 -16.38 -8.76
N GLY A 77 -6.18 -16.27 -9.90
CA GLY A 77 -4.72 -16.27 -10.01
C GLY A 77 -4.13 -15.03 -9.34
N ALA A 78 -3.09 -15.21 -8.56
CA ALA A 78 -2.53 -14.19 -7.68
C ALA A 78 -1.83 -13.03 -8.42
N GLY A 79 -1.53 -13.22 -9.71
CA GLY A 79 -0.98 -12.21 -10.62
C GLY A 79 -2.00 -11.19 -11.12
N ILE A 80 -3.30 -11.40 -10.90
CA ILE A 80 -4.36 -10.49 -11.37
C ILE A 80 -4.13 -9.07 -10.87
N ILE A 81 -4.33 -8.09 -11.74
CA ILE A 81 -4.26 -6.68 -11.37
C ILE A 81 -5.56 -6.27 -10.65
N LEU A 82 -5.45 -5.53 -9.55
CA LEU A 82 -6.62 -5.10 -8.75
C LEU A 82 -7.68 -4.39 -9.60
N LYS A 83 -7.28 -3.58 -10.58
CA LYS A 83 -8.19 -2.92 -11.51
C LYS A 83 -9.06 -3.91 -12.29
N GLU A 84 -8.46 -5.02 -12.76
CA GLU A 84 -9.15 -6.06 -13.52
C GLU A 84 -10.08 -6.87 -12.61
N LEU A 85 -9.60 -7.24 -11.42
CA LEU A 85 -10.41 -7.93 -10.42
C LEU A 85 -11.66 -7.11 -10.04
N MET A 86 -11.49 -5.83 -9.74
CA MET A 86 -12.60 -4.94 -9.38
C MET A 86 -13.63 -4.81 -10.51
N ALA A 87 -13.16 -4.69 -11.76
CA ALA A 87 -14.04 -4.60 -12.91
C ALA A 87 -14.83 -5.89 -13.13
N ALA A 88 -14.23 -7.06 -12.87
CA ALA A 88 -14.90 -8.34 -12.97
C ALA A 88 -15.94 -8.53 -11.85
N LEU A 89 -15.58 -8.20 -10.60
CA LEU A 89 -16.51 -8.26 -9.46
C LEU A 89 -17.72 -7.35 -9.65
N GLU A 90 -17.50 -6.12 -10.10
CA GLU A 90 -18.57 -5.15 -10.34
C GLU A 90 -19.61 -5.65 -11.36
N LYS A 91 -19.19 -6.37 -12.40
CA LYS A 91 -20.09 -6.97 -13.40
C LYS A 91 -21.01 -8.03 -12.78
N GLN A 92 -20.59 -8.64 -11.69
CA GLN A 92 -21.36 -9.65 -10.95
C GLN A 92 -22.05 -9.09 -9.69
N GLY A 93 -22.12 -7.76 -9.59
CA GLY A 93 -22.74 -7.13 -8.41
C GLY A 93 -21.98 -7.35 -7.12
N LEU A 94 -20.67 -7.59 -7.20
CA LEU A 94 -19.77 -7.83 -6.07
C LEU A 94 -18.71 -6.74 -5.95
N ALA A 95 -18.07 -6.64 -4.79
CA ALA A 95 -17.00 -5.69 -4.50
C ALA A 95 -16.03 -6.22 -3.44
N MET A 96 -14.82 -5.70 -3.44
CA MET A 96 -13.93 -5.81 -2.29
C MET A 96 -14.43 -4.89 -1.16
N SER A 97 -14.30 -5.34 0.08
CA SER A 97 -14.82 -4.60 1.25
C SER A 97 -14.03 -3.32 1.55
N ASN A 98 -12.74 -3.29 1.23
CA ASN A 98 -11.84 -2.15 1.38
C ASN A 98 -10.70 -2.26 0.36
N LEU A 99 -10.09 -1.13 -0.02
CA LEU A 99 -9.00 -1.04 -0.99
C LEU A 99 -7.98 0.02 -0.59
N GLY A 100 -6.75 -0.14 -1.08
CA GLY A 100 -5.77 0.93 -1.13
C GLY A 100 -6.13 2.01 -2.16
N SER A 101 -5.38 3.10 -2.18
CA SER A 101 -5.61 4.22 -3.12
C SER A 101 -5.18 3.90 -4.57
N VAL A 102 -4.41 2.84 -4.81
CA VAL A 102 -3.86 2.47 -6.11
C VAL A 102 -4.34 1.08 -6.52
N ASN A 103 -4.88 0.95 -7.73
CA ASN A 103 -5.41 -0.31 -8.28
C ASN A 103 -4.56 -0.93 -9.38
N ALA A 104 -3.39 -0.36 -9.67
CA ALA A 104 -2.43 -0.90 -10.64
C ALA A 104 -1.50 -1.99 -10.05
N GLN A 105 -1.69 -2.33 -8.79
CA GLN A 105 -0.97 -3.40 -8.10
C GLN A 105 -1.51 -4.77 -8.52
N SER A 106 -0.62 -5.78 -8.60
CA SER A 106 -1.06 -7.18 -8.61
C SER A 106 -1.57 -7.58 -7.22
N LEU A 107 -2.53 -8.50 -7.16
CA LEU A 107 -3.16 -8.94 -5.92
C LEU A 107 -2.13 -9.49 -4.92
N ALA A 108 -1.30 -10.45 -5.32
CA ALA A 108 -0.27 -11.00 -4.44
C ALA A 108 0.73 -9.94 -3.98
N GLY A 109 1.17 -9.05 -4.90
CA GLY A 109 2.09 -7.97 -4.54
C GLY A 109 1.52 -7.02 -3.49
N ALA A 110 0.24 -6.69 -3.58
CA ALA A 110 -0.45 -5.87 -2.59
C ALA A 110 -0.58 -6.57 -1.24
N ILE A 111 -1.01 -7.84 -1.24
CA ILE A 111 -1.18 -8.65 -0.03
C ILE A 111 0.15 -8.87 0.68
N CYS A 112 1.17 -9.35 -0.04
CA CYS A 112 2.47 -9.72 0.54
C CYS A 112 3.24 -8.54 1.16
N THR A 113 2.95 -7.31 0.75
CA THR A 113 3.57 -6.10 1.33
C THR A 113 2.70 -5.39 2.37
N GLY A 114 1.56 -5.97 2.76
CA GLY A 114 0.68 -5.40 3.78
C GLY A 114 -0.08 -4.16 3.30
N THR A 115 -0.39 -4.06 1.99
CA THR A 115 -1.20 -2.95 1.46
C THR A 115 -2.53 -2.83 2.23
N HIS A 116 -2.89 -1.60 2.56
CA HIS A 116 -4.08 -1.28 3.33
C HIS A 116 -4.86 -0.11 2.71
N GLY A 117 -6.13 0.00 3.07
CA GLY A 117 -6.97 1.16 2.80
C GLY A 117 -6.97 2.16 3.95
N THR A 118 -8.13 2.68 4.25
CA THR A 118 -8.38 3.48 5.45
C THR A 118 -9.73 3.12 6.07
N GLY A 119 -9.87 3.40 7.35
CA GLY A 119 -11.06 3.17 8.16
C GLY A 119 -10.73 2.34 9.40
N LYS A 120 -11.03 2.88 10.60
CA LYS A 120 -10.68 2.28 11.90
C LYS A 120 -11.23 0.87 12.11
N ASN A 121 -12.25 0.47 11.34
CA ASN A 121 -12.87 -0.86 11.41
C ASN A 121 -12.36 -1.82 10.33
N PHE A 122 -11.44 -1.39 9.47
CA PHE A 122 -10.93 -2.17 8.35
C PHE A 122 -9.45 -2.51 8.53
N GLN A 123 -9.12 -3.76 8.28
CA GLN A 123 -7.77 -4.31 8.32
C GLN A 123 -7.05 -4.12 6.96
N CYS A 124 -5.81 -4.60 6.83
CA CYS A 124 -5.09 -4.66 5.57
C CYS A 124 -5.79 -5.60 4.56
N LEU A 125 -5.37 -5.56 3.27
CA LEU A 125 -6.00 -6.37 2.22
C LEU A 125 -5.90 -7.87 2.46
N ALA A 126 -4.85 -8.33 3.14
CA ALA A 126 -4.67 -9.74 3.51
C ALA A 126 -5.85 -10.29 4.31
N ALA A 127 -6.55 -9.47 5.09
CA ALA A 127 -7.71 -9.90 5.88
C ALA A 127 -8.92 -10.34 5.03
N GLN A 128 -8.96 -9.94 3.75
CA GLN A 128 -9.99 -10.37 2.82
C GLN A 128 -9.71 -11.76 2.22
N VAL A 129 -8.50 -12.33 2.44
CA VAL A 129 -8.15 -13.65 1.97
C VAL A 129 -8.83 -14.72 2.81
N GLU A 130 -9.44 -15.69 2.15
CA GLU A 130 -10.04 -16.89 2.76
C GLU A 130 -9.05 -18.05 2.77
N SER A 131 -8.40 -18.27 1.63
CA SER A 131 -7.36 -19.28 1.43
C SER A 131 -6.41 -18.86 0.32
N PHE A 132 -5.22 -19.46 0.29
CA PHE A 132 -4.28 -19.27 -0.81
C PHE A 132 -3.46 -20.54 -1.05
N GLU A 133 -2.97 -20.67 -2.28
CA GLU A 133 -2.05 -21.72 -2.69
C GLU A 133 -0.68 -21.12 -3.02
N MET A 134 0.38 -21.76 -2.55
CA MET A 134 1.77 -21.28 -2.64
C MET A 134 2.70 -22.41 -3.03
N LEU A 135 3.62 -22.16 -3.96
CA LEU A 135 4.77 -23.02 -4.21
C LEU A 135 5.94 -22.60 -3.31
N ASP A 136 6.50 -23.55 -2.59
CA ASP A 136 7.66 -23.35 -1.73
C ASP A 136 9.01 -23.39 -2.48
N GLY A 137 10.15 -23.32 -1.78
CA GLY A 137 11.49 -23.37 -2.37
C GLY A 137 11.87 -24.71 -3.04
N LYS A 138 11.10 -25.75 -2.79
CA LYS A 138 11.23 -27.06 -3.46
C LYS A 138 10.29 -27.20 -4.67
N GLY A 139 9.42 -26.20 -4.89
CA GLY A 139 8.36 -26.25 -5.92
C GLY A 139 7.22 -27.21 -5.52
N GLU A 140 7.01 -27.42 -4.23
CA GLU A 140 5.89 -28.18 -3.68
C GLU A 140 4.71 -27.24 -3.43
N ASN A 141 3.48 -27.70 -3.77
CA ASN A 141 2.27 -26.88 -3.62
C ASN A 141 1.65 -27.08 -2.24
N HIS A 142 1.33 -25.98 -1.58
CA HIS A 142 0.69 -25.94 -0.27
C HIS A 142 -0.58 -25.10 -0.32
N LEU A 143 -1.66 -25.58 0.26
CA LEU A 143 -2.91 -24.85 0.50
C LEU A 143 -2.94 -24.39 1.96
N PHE A 144 -3.20 -23.10 2.17
CA PHE A 144 -3.36 -22.49 3.49
C PHE A 144 -4.74 -21.86 3.63
N THR A 145 -5.34 -22.06 4.78
CA THR A 145 -6.65 -21.54 5.16
C THR A 145 -6.54 -20.80 6.49
N LYS A 146 -7.57 -20.08 6.90
CA LYS A 146 -7.59 -19.37 8.20
C LYS A 146 -7.47 -20.28 9.43
N GLN A 147 -7.65 -21.59 9.28
CA GLN A 147 -7.42 -22.59 10.34
C GLN A 147 -5.94 -22.88 10.56
N ASP A 148 -5.09 -22.54 9.58
CA ASP A 148 -3.65 -22.78 9.63
C ASP A 148 -2.94 -21.58 10.24
N GLU A 149 -2.14 -21.76 11.28
CA GLU A 149 -1.34 -20.68 11.86
C GLU A 149 -0.39 -20.06 10.84
N ASN A 150 0.17 -20.86 9.92
CA ASN A 150 1.06 -20.41 8.86
C ASN A 150 0.37 -19.49 7.82
N PHE A 151 -0.97 -19.55 7.72
CA PHE A 151 -1.73 -18.61 6.90
C PHE A 151 -1.43 -17.16 7.28
N TYR A 152 -1.43 -16.85 8.57
CA TYR A 152 -1.18 -15.51 9.09
C TYR A 152 0.29 -15.08 8.99
N ALA A 153 1.20 -16.04 8.93
CA ALA A 153 2.62 -15.78 8.74
C ALA A 153 2.96 -15.44 7.29
N LEU A 154 2.47 -16.26 6.34
CA LEU A 154 2.96 -16.28 4.96
C LEU A 154 2.35 -15.17 4.09
N LEU A 155 1.09 -14.75 4.36
CA LEU A 155 0.41 -13.75 3.53
C LEU A 155 1.14 -12.41 3.47
N THR A 156 1.69 -11.92 4.58
CA THR A 156 2.46 -10.66 4.63
C THR A 156 3.97 -10.87 4.65
N GLY A 157 4.42 -12.05 4.21
CA GLY A 157 5.82 -12.48 4.26
C GLY A 157 6.71 -11.98 3.10
N MET A 158 6.28 -10.98 2.34
CA MET A 158 7.05 -10.35 1.24
C MET A 158 7.52 -11.34 0.16
N GLY A 159 6.83 -12.48 0.00
CA GLY A 159 7.24 -13.55 -0.92
C GLY A 159 8.59 -14.17 -0.55
N SER A 160 8.89 -14.29 0.75
CA SER A 160 10.19 -14.80 1.23
C SER A 160 10.20 -16.30 1.46
N CYS A 161 9.02 -16.92 1.65
CA CYS A 161 8.88 -18.37 1.88
C CYS A 161 8.41 -19.14 0.63
N GLY A 162 8.03 -18.44 -0.43
CA GLY A 162 7.46 -19.05 -1.63
C GLY A 162 6.71 -18.06 -2.51
N ILE A 163 6.12 -18.58 -3.57
CA ILE A 163 5.33 -17.78 -4.53
C ILE A 163 3.85 -18.16 -4.43
N ILE A 164 3.04 -17.22 -3.97
CA ILE A 164 1.57 -17.37 -3.97
C ILE A 164 1.09 -17.27 -5.42
N HIS A 165 0.37 -18.29 -5.90
CA HIS A 165 -0.11 -18.35 -7.28
C HIS A 165 -1.63 -18.33 -7.42
N THR A 166 -2.37 -18.71 -6.37
CA THR A 166 -3.84 -18.71 -6.35
C THR A 166 -4.34 -18.16 -5.02
N ILE A 167 -5.38 -17.33 -5.06
CA ILE A 167 -5.98 -16.71 -3.87
C ILE A 167 -7.49 -16.82 -3.96
N THR A 168 -8.14 -17.24 -2.88
CA THR A 168 -9.58 -17.09 -2.67
C THR A 168 -9.84 -15.92 -1.75
N LEU A 169 -10.64 -14.95 -2.21
CA LEU A 169 -11.01 -13.77 -1.43
C LEU A 169 -12.46 -13.86 -0.96
N ASN A 170 -12.72 -13.37 0.23
CA ASN A 170 -14.05 -12.96 0.66
C ASN A 170 -14.38 -11.60 0.03
N VAL A 171 -15.52 -11.51 -0.60
CA VAL A 171 -16.04 -10.31 -1.24
C VAL A 171 -17.37 -9.91 -0.58
N VAL A 172 -17.89 -8.76 -0.94
CA VAL A 172 -19.20 -8.27 -0.47
C VAL A 172 -20.08 -7.93 -1.67
N LYS A 173 -21.38 -7.80 -1.46
CA LYS A 173 -22.28 -7.25 -2.49
C LYS A 173 -21.83 -5.84 -2.86
N ALA A 174 -21.89 -5.51 -4.14
CA ALA A 174 -21.53 -4.17 -4.62
C ALA A 174 -22.34 -3.10 -3.89
N PHE A 175 -21.69 -2.02 -3.55
CA PHE A 175 -22.29 -0.89 -2.84
C PHE A 175 -21.85 0.44 -3.44
N GLN A 176 -22.63 1.48 -3.18
CA GLN A 176 -22.24 2.84 -3.53
C GLN A 176 -21.47 3.48 -2.36
N MET A 177 -20.55 4.37 -2.71
CA MET A 177 -19.79 5.17 -1.77
C MET A 177 -20.24 6.61 -1.84
N HIS A 178 -20.73 7.15 -0.72
CA HIS A 178 -20.92 8.57 -0.52
C HIS A 178 -19.59 9.18 -0.13
N ALA A 179 -18.91 9.81 -1.07
CA ALA A 179 -17.59 10.37 -0.91
C ALA A 179 -17.69 11.90 -0.77
N LEU A 180 -17.24 12.41 0.37
CA LEU A 180 -17.20 13.82 0.71
C LEU A 180 -15.74 14.27 0.91
N THR A 181 -15.31 15.27 0.13
CA THR A 181 -14.04 16.00 0.32
C THR A 181 -14.32 17.37 0.90
N ASP A 182 -13.51 17.82 1.86
CA ASP A 182 -13.64 19.10 2.53
C ASP A 182 -12.27 19.54 3.11
N THR A 183 -12.21 20.70 3.75
CA THR A 183 -11.05 21.14 4.53
C THR A 183 -11.38 21.22 6.02
N ALA A 184 -10.36 20.98 6.85
CA ALA A 184 -10.39 21.24 8.28
C ALA A 184 -9.13 22.03 8.70
N ASP A 185 -9.17 22.77 9.80
CA ASP A 185 -7.97 23.23 10.45
C ASP A 185 -7.20 22.04 11.03
N PHE A 186 -5.87 22.02 10.90
CA PHE A 186 -5.09 20.85 11.30
C PHE A 186 -5.12 20.62 12.82
N ASN A 187 -5.04 21.67 13.62
CA ASN A 187 -5.06 21.55 15.08
C ASN A 187 -6.45 21.14 15.57
N GLU A 188 -7.51 21.78 15.03
CA GLU A 188 -8.88 21.42 15.33
C GLU A 188 -9.20 19.97 14.98
N LEU A 189 -8.66 19.48 13.84
CA LEU A 189 -8.81 18.08 13.46
C LEU A 189 -8.15 17.14 14.47
N ILE A 190 -6.90 17.46 14.91
CA ILE A 190 -6.20 16.63 15.92
C ILE A 190 -6.99 16.59 17.22
N ASP A 191 -7.48 17.73 17.69
CA ASP A 191 -8.20 17.81 18.96
C ASP A 191 -9.57 17.08 18.92
N ASN A 192 -10.16 16.90 17.71
CA ASN A 192 -11.43 16.21 17.48
C ASN A 192 -11.26 14.90 16.68
N LEU A 193 -10.09 14.27 16.71
CA LEU A 193 -9.75 13.15 15.84
C LEU A 193 -10.73 11.99 15.93
N ASP A 194 -11.13 11.60 17.15
CA ASP A 194 -12.06 10.51 17.39
C ASP A 194 -13.40 10.74 16.71
N LYS A 195 -13.92 11.99 16.75
CA LYS A 195 -15.15 12.34 16.06
C LYS A 195 -15.08 12.12 14.55
N TYR A 196 -13.92 12.38 13.93
CA TYR A 196 -13.71 12.11 12.52
C TYR A 196 -13.60 10.59 12.24
N MET A 197 -12.87 9.86 13.10
CA MET A 197 -12.68 8.43 12.95
C MET A 197 -13.98 7.64 13.18
N ASP A 198 -14.84 8.10 14.09
CA ASP A 198 -16.09 7.44 14.43
C ASP A 198 -17.23 7.81 13.48
N GLY A 199 -17.18 9.01 12.90
CA GLY A 199 -18.24 9.55 12.06
C GLY A 199 -18.26 8.99 10.63
N TYR A 200 -17.20 8.29 10.20
CA TYR A 200 -17.07 7.84 8.80
C TYR A 200 -16.47 6.44 8.70
N ASP A 201 -17.00 5.63 7.77
CA ASP A 201 -16.48 4.28 7.50
C ASP A 201 -15.01 4.33 7.04
N HIS A 202 -14.70 5.29 6.18
CA HIS A 202 -13.37 5.46 5.58
C HIS A 202 -12.94 6.93 5.69
N PHE A 203 -12.24 7.24 6.77
CA PHE A 203 -11.67 8.57 7.01
C PHE A 203 -10.18 8.57 6.73
N LYS A 204 -9.70 9.59 6.03
CA LYS A 204 -8.29 9.93 5.86
C LYS A 204 -8.14 11.43 5.63
N PHE A 205 -6.93 11.94 5.73
CA PHE A 205 -6.65 13.31 5.34
C PHE A 205 -5.29 13.46 4.69
N TRP A 206 -5.18 14.52 3.91
CA TRP A 206 -3.95 14.97 3.28
C TRP A 206 -3.52 16.30 3.81
N TRP A 207 -2.25 16.40 4.14
CA TRP A 207 -1.64 17.64 4.51
C TRP A 207 -0.60 18.07 3.50
N LEU A 208 -0.66 19.33 3.04
CA LEU A 208 0.32 19.98 2.18
C LEU A 208 1.05 21.01 3.03
N ALA A 209 2.16 20.60 3.67
CA ALA A 209 2.95 21.48 4.53
C ALA A 209 3.49 22.69 3.75
N PRO A 210 3.48 23.91 4.30
CA PRO A 210 3.08 24.28 5.64
C PRO A 210 1.66 24.88 5.76
N SER A 211 0.67 24.32 5.06
CA SER A 211 -0.72 24.80 5.17
C SER A 211 -1.24 24.64 6.61
N LYS A 212 -2.03 25.60 7.09
CA LYS A 212 -2.76 25.47 8.36
C LYS A 212 -3.95 24.51 8.24
N LYS A 213 -4.45 24.29 7.02
CA LYS A 213 -5.57 23.39 6.74
C LYS A 213 -5.09 22.10 6.11
N VAL A 214 -5.88 21.05 6.31
CA VAL A 214 -5.77 19.74 5.68
C VAL A 214 -6.96 19.50 4.76
N ILE A 215 -6.80 18.61 3.78
CA ILE A 215 -7.89 18.11 2.95
C ILE A 215 -8.39 16.83 3.60
N VAL A 216 -9.66 16.76 3.98
CA VAL A 216 -10.27 15.62 4.64
C VAL A 216 -11.15 14.84 3.63
N PHE A 217 -11.04 13.52 3.68
CA PHE A 217 -11.86 12.60 2.90
C PHE A 217 -12.72 11.79 3.88
N LYS A 218 -14.03 11.92 3.71
CA LYS A 218 -15.05 11.39 4.61
C LYS A 218 -16.00 10.53 3.79
N ASN A 219 -15.77 9.21 3.78
CA ASN A 219 -16.52 8.32 2.90
C ASN A 219 -17.33 7.32 3.72
N ASN A 220 -18.60 7.14 3.33
CA ASN A 220 -19.52 6.18 3.92
C ASN A 220 -20.17 5.32 2.85
N ARG A 221 -20.47 4.07 3.17
CA ARG A 221 -21.33 3.24 2.33
C ARG A 221 -22.73 3.82 2.28
N THR A 222 -23.37 3.72 1.13
CA THR A 222 -24.72 4.25 0.94
C THR A 222 -25.54 3.40 -0.03
N THR A 223 -26.85 3.45 0.14
CA THR A 223 -27.84 2.87 -0.80
C THR A 223 -28.37 3.90 -1.81
N LYS A 224 -27.95 5.17 -1.71
CA LYS A 224 -28.36 6.23 -2.63
C LYS A 224 -27.85 5.95 -4.04
N ASN A 225 -28.62 6.39 -5.04
CA ASN A 225 -28.25 6.23 -6.44
C ASN A 225 -26.99 7.03 -6.78
N ARG A 226 -26.19 6.45 -7.66
CA ARG A 226 -24.99 7.06 -8.22
C ARG A 226 -25.31 8.38 -8.94
N ASN A 227 -24.47 9.41 -8.74
CA ASN A 227 -24.58 10.73 -9.37
C ASN A 227 -23.29 11.20 -10.05
N ASP A 228 -22.22 10.39 -10.09
CA ASP A 228 -20.99 10.71 -10.82
C ASP A 228 -21.08 10.22 -12.28
N ILE A 229 -20.38 10.92 -13.17
CA ILE A 229 -20.23 10.58 -14.58
C ILE A 229 -18.80 10.20 -14.86
N ASP A 230 -18.55 8.97 -15.32
CA ASP A 230 -17.20 8.42 -15.51
C ASP A 230 -16.30 9.28 -16.41
N LEU A 231 -16.85 9.80 -17.53
CA LEU A 231 -16.10 10.64 -18.45
C LEU A 231 -15.67 11.97 -17.81
N VAL A 232 -16.61 12.63 -17.11
CA VAL A 232 -16.33 13.91 -16.42
C VAL A 232 -15.28 13.70 -15.32
N ARG A 233 -15.41 12.61 -14.57
CA ARG A 233 -14.45 12.21 -13.54
C ARG A 233 -13.05 11.97 -14.14
N PHE A 234 -12.97 11.17 -15.20
CA PHE A 234 -11.69 10.89 -15.88
C PHE A 234 -11.02 12.18 -16.36
N LEU A 235 -11.75 13.07 -17.04
CA LEU A 235 -11.18 14.33 -17.51
C LEU A 235 -10.72 15.22 -16.36
N LYS A 236 -11.48 15.32 -15.29
CA LYS A 236 -11.17 16.19 -14.14
C LYS A 236 -10.06 15.60 -13.27
N ASP A 237 -10.21 14.36 -12.84
CA ASP A 237 -9.34 13.74 -11.84
C ASP A 237 -8.05 13.20 -12.46
N ASP A 238 -8.15 12.46 -13.58
CA ASP A 238 -7.02 11.74 -14.17
C ASP A 238 -6.23 12.57 -15.20
N VAL A 239 -6.83 13.60 -15.82
CA VAL A 239 -6.16 14.43 -16.84
C VAL A 239 -5.82 15.82 -16.30
N ILE A 240 -6.84 16.63 -16.03
CA ILE A 240 -6.65 18.06 -15.68
C ILE A 240 -5.88 18.20 -14.38
N SER A 241 -6.26 17.47 -13.32
CA SER A 241 -5.62 17.55 -12.02
C SER A 241 -4.15 17.12 -12.07
N VAL A 242 -3.84 16.06 -12.82
CA VAL A 242 -2.46 15.57 -12.98
C VAL A 242 -1.61 16.56 -13.76
N LEU A 243 -2.12 17.14 -14.85
CA LEU A 243 -1.39 18.15 -15.63
C LEU A 243 -1.12 19.41 -14.82
N MET A 244 -2.14 19.93 -14.14
CA MET A 244 -2.01 21.09 -13.25
C MET A 244 -0.97 20.81 -12.15
N TYR A 245 -1.05 19.64 -11.52
CA TYR A 245 -0.11 19.28 -10.47
C TYR A 245 1.33 19.21 -10.99
N ARG A 246 1.58 18.61 -12.15
CA ARG A 246 2.91 18.57 -12.79
C ARG A 246 3.46 19.95 -13.06
N LEU A 247 2.62 20.88 -13.56
CA LEU A 247 3.02 22.27 -13.79
C LEU A 247 3.42 22.97 -12.49
N LEU A 248 2.63 22.80 -11.43
CA LEU A 248 2.92 23.42 -10.13
C LEU A 248 4.19 22.84 -9.48
N VAL A 249 4.44 21.54 -9.64
CA VAL A 249 5.71 20.92 -9.22
C VAL A 249 6.89 21.51 -9.98
N PHE A 250 6.76 21.71 -11.30
CA PHE A 250 7.81 22.35 -12.10
C PHE A 250 8.10 23.77 -11.64
N ILE A 251 7.07 24.59 -11.43
CA ILE A 251 7.23 25.96 -10.89
C ILE A 251 7.90 25.94 -9.51
N GLY A 252 7.50 25.00 -8.66
CA GLY A 252 8.10 24.82 -7.34
C GLY A 252 9.59 24.54 -7.38
N LYS A 253 10.09 23.83 -8.40
CA LYS A 253 11.53 23.54 -8.58
C LYS A 253 12.38 24.78 -8.87
N LEU A 254 11.81 25.81 -9.47
CA LEU A 254 12.54 27.04 -9.78
C LEU A 254 13.06 27.76 -8.53
N ASN A 255 12.27 27.81 -7.47
CA ASN A 255 12.69 28.28 -6.14
C ASN A 255 11.78 27.69 -5.06
N ARG A 256 12.25 26.63 -4.38
CA ARG A 256 11.47 25.87 -3.40
C ARG A 256 11.00 26.74 -2.24
N LYS A 257 11.89 27.48 -1.62
CA LYS A 257 11.56 28.34 -0.45
C LYS A 257 10.46 29.35 -0.79
N LYS A 258 10.51 29.92 -1.98
CA LYS A 258 9.58 30.96 -2.42
C LYS A 258 8.23 30.39 -2.86
N PHE A 259 8.23 29.32 -3.66
CA PHE A 259 7.02 28.88 -4.36
C PHE A 259 6.27 27.73 -3.66
N ILE A 260 6.97 26.74 -3.10
CA ILE A 260 6.28 25.56 -2.53
C ILE A 260 5.26 25.93 -1.45
N PRO A 261 5.55 26.79 -0.47
CA PRO A 261 4.55 27.15 0.54
C PRO A 261 3.28 27.78 -0.04
N GLY A 262 3.42 28.63 -1.07
CA GLY A 262 2.30 29.26 -1.78
C GLY A 262 1.48 28.24 -2.57
N ILE A 263 2.17 27.38 -3.33
CA ILE A 263 1.57 26.29 -4.11
C ILE A 263 0.78 25.36 -3.20
N ASN A 264 1.37 24.92 -2.09
CA ASN A 264 0.72 23.99 -1.16
C ASN A 264 -0.54 24.59 -0.51
N ARG A 265 -0.52 25.88 -0.13
CA ARG A 265 -1.73 26.58 0.35
C ARG A 265 -2.79 26.68 -0.75
N PHE A 266 -2.39 26.99 -1.98
CA PHE A 266 -3.30 27.02 -3.12
C PHE A 266 -3.92 25.66 -3.40
N LEU A 267 -3.10 24.59 -3.46
CA LEU A 267 -3.58 23.22 -3.66
C LEU A 267 -4.50 22.76 -2.52
N THR A 268 -4.20 23.12 -1.28
CA THR A 268 -5.10 22.83 -0.15
C THR A 268 -6.46 23.52 -0.34
N LYS A 269 -6.47 24.79 -0.77
CA LYS A 269 -7.71 25.54 -1.02
C LYS A 269 -8.54 24.95 -2.17
N VAL A 270 -7.89 24.63 -3.28
CA VAL A 270 -8.57 24.14 -4.49
C VAL A 270 -8.98 22.67 -4.33
N GLY A 271 -8.05 21.81 -3.90
CA GLY A 271 -8.28 20.37 -3.72
C GLY A 271 -9.20 20.07 -2.53
N GLY A 272 -9.23 20.93 -1.53
CA GLY A 272 -10.12 20.80 -0.38
C GLY A 272 -11.45 21.57 -0.52
N LYS A 273 -11.74 22.14 -1.70
CA LYS A 273 -13.08 22.71 -1.92
C LYS A 273 -14.12 21.62 -1.71
N ARG A 274 -15.14 21.95 -0.87
CA ARG A 274 -16.20 20.99 -0.57
C ARG A 274 -16.78 20.39 -1.84
N PHE A 275 -16.68 19.10 -1.93
CA PHE A 275 -17.17 18.30 -3.06
C PHE A 275 -17.78 17.00 -2.56
N GLU A 276 -18.93 16.65 -3.08
CA GLU A 276 -19.70 15.49 -2.66
C GLU A 276 -20.15 14.71 -3.89
N ARG A 277 -19.99 13.39 -3.85
CA ARG A 277 -20.43 12.51 -4.92
C ARG A 277 -20.88 11.16 -4.37
N ILE A 278 -21.76 10.50 -5.11
CA ILE A 278 -22.11 9.10 -4.91
C ILE A 278 -21.56 8.34 -6.10
N CYS A 279 -20.63 7.43 -5.85
CA CYS A 279 -19.89 6.69 -6.87
C CYS A 279 -19.82 5.20 -6.53
N LYS A 280 -19.37 4.38 -7.48
CA LYS A 280 -19.09 2.96 -7.23
C LYS A 280 -18.07 2.82 -6.10
N SER A 281 -18.19 1.76 -5.29
CA SER A 281 -17.35 1.52 -4.09
C SER A 281 -15.87 1.70 -4.37
N TYR A 282 -15.34 1.03 -5.40
CA TYR A 282 -13.91 1.10 -5.71
C TYR A 282 -13.44 2.48 -6.17
N ILE A 283 -14.31 3.29 -6.79
CA ILE A 283 -14.00 4.67 -7.17
C ILE A 283 -13.81 5.56 -5.94
N GLY A 284 -14.61 5.33 -4.89
CA GLY A 284 -14.49 6.08 -3.63
C GLY A 284 -13.19 5.81 -2.87
N PHE A 285 -12.54 4.68 -3.08
CA PHE A 285 -11.24 4.36 -2.47
C PHE A 285 -10.06 4.93 -3.23
N LEU A 286 -10.16 4.98 -4.57
CA LEU A 286 -9.04 5.31 -5.43
C LEU A 286 -8.70 6.81 -5.43
N THR A 287 -7.44 7.08 -5.66
CA THR A 287 -6.94 8.39 -6.04
C THR A 287 -6.29 8.30 -7.42
N PRO A 288 -6.29 9.39 -8.21
CA PRO A 288 -5.55 9.42 -9.46
C PRO A 288 -4.11 8.96 -9.26
N LEU A 289 -3.58 8.16 -10.18
CA LEU A 289 -2.20 7.66 -10.07
C LEU A 289 -1.23 8.86 -10.10
N PRO A 290 -0.51 9.11 -9.00
CA PRO A 290 0.36 10.27 -8.91
C PRO A 290 1.55 10.13 -9.87
N PRO A 291 2.18 11.24 -10.29
CA PRO A 291 3.47 11.19 -10.95
C PRO A 291 4.51 10.47 -10.08
N ILE A 292 5.65 10.09 -10.69
CA ILE A 292 6.75 9.44 -9.99
C ILE A 292 7.19 10.30 -8.80
N HIS A 293 7.29 9.66 -7.62
CA HIS A 293 7.65 10.29 -6.35
C HIS A 293 8.46 9.34 -5.47
N ARG A 294 9.01 9.86 -4.40
CA ARG A 294 9.62 9.11 -3.29
C ARG A 294 8.62 9.04 -2.15
N GLU A 295 8.61 7.92 -1.43
CA GLU A 295 7.63 7.67 -0.38
C GLU A 295 8.19 6.76 0.73
N THR A 296 7.98 7.18 1.98
CA THR A 296 8.06 6.32 3.17
C THR A 296 6.75 6.40 3.92
N GLU A 297 6.35 5.31 4.55
CA GLU A 297 5.13 5.21 5.35
C GLU A 297 5.37 4.28 6.54
N TRP A 298 4.94 4.72 7.72
CA TRP A 298 5.11 3.98 8.95
C TRP A 298 3.81 3.93 9.73
N SER A 299 3.59 2.81 10.38
CA SER A 299 2.42 2.54 11.23
C SER A 299 2.75 2.74 12.70
N PHE A 300 1.81 3.30 13.47
CA PHE A 300 1.96 3.54 14.90
C PHE A 300 0.68 3.15 15.63
N ASP A 301 0.76 3.00 16.96
CA ASP A 301 -0.43 2.75 17.78
C ASP A 301 -1.37 3.97 17.69
N SER A 302 -2.62 3.72 17.30
CA SER A 302 -3.64 4.78 17.14
C SER A 302 -4.03 5.44 18.47
N LYS A 303 -3.76 4.82 19.60
CA LYS A 303 -3.97 5.42 20.94
C LYS A 303 -3.10 6.67 21.14
N GLU A 304 -1.96 6.72 20.46
CA GLU A 304 -1.02 7.83 20.52
C GLU A 304 -1.23 8.86 19.38
N ALA A 305 -2.30 8.71 18.58
CA ALA A 305 -2.47 9.43 17.32
C ALA A 305 -2.40 10.95 17.48
N GLN A 306 -3.04 11.52 18.49
CA GLN A 306 -3.03 12.99 18.70
C GLN A 306 -1.63 13.52 19.02
N ARG A 307 -0.89 12.84 19.90
CA ARG A 307 0.49 13.19 20.23
C ARG A 307 1.40 13.07 19.00
N LEU A 308 1.30 11.91 18.31
CA LEU A 308 2.10 11.64 17.12
C LEU A 308 1.85 12.63 16.00
N LEU A 309 0.60 13.05 15.78
CA LEU A 309 0.26 14.04 14.77
C LEU A 309 0.85 15.44 15.09
N LYS A 310 0.89 15.83 16.36
CA LYS A 310 1.54 17.08 16.80
C LYS A 310 3.04 17.03 16.53
N GLU A 311 3.72 15.98 16.94
CA GLU A 311 5.15 15.77 16.69
C GLU A 311 5.48 15.65 15.20
N TYR A 312 4.68 14.89 14.44
CA TYR A 312 4.81 14.73 13.00
C TYR A 312 4.69 16.07 12.26
N LYS A 313 3.72 16.90 12.66
CA LYS A 313 3.56 18.24 12.13
C LYS A 313 4.81 19.10 12.37
N GLU A 314 5.36 19.10 13.58
CA GLU A 314 6.57 19.83 13.92
C GLU A 314 7.78 19.33 13.13
N LEU A 315 7.97 18.02 13.05
CA LEU A 315 9.03 17.39 12.27
C LEU A 315 9.00 17.85 10.80
N LEU A 316 7.83 17.82 10.17
CA LEU A 316 7.73 18.20 8.77
C LEU A 316 7.83 19.72 8.55
N LEU A 317 7.39 20.53 9.49
CA LEU A 317 7.50 22.01 9.40
C LEU A 317 8.96 22.50 9.39
N GLN A 318 9.90 21.76 9.97
CA GLN A 318 11.33 22.07 9.88
C GLN A 318 11.81 22.20 8.42
N HIS A 319 11.16 21.45 7.50
CA HIS A 319 11.48 21.43 6.08
C HIS A 319 10.27 21.65 5.18
N GLY A 320 9.22 22.35 5.69
CA GLY A 320 7.92 22.50 5.01
C GLY A 320 7.98 23.12 3.61
N HIS A 321 9.05 23.87 3.31
CA HIS A 321 9.29 24.44 1.98
C HIS A 321 9.83 23.43 0.94
N THR A 322 10.14 22.19 1.36
CA THR A 322 10.68 21.17 0.46
C THR A 322 9.65 20.11 0.05
N TYR A 323 8.55 19.99 0.80
CA TYR A 323 7.52 18.99 0.51
C TYR A 323 6.56 19.54 -0.56
N ASN A 324 6.68 19.01 -1.76
CA ASN A 324 5.88 19.40 -2.92
C ASN A 324 4.81 18.36 -3.28
N PHE A 325 4.45 17.52 -2.32
CA PHE A 325 3.39 16.52 -2.43
C PHE A 325 2.58 16.40 -1.13
N VAL A 326 1.45 15.72 -1.21
CA VAL A 326 0.59 15.47 -0.05
C VAL A 326 1.30 14.58 0.97
N GLN A 327 1.06 14.84 2.24
CA GLN A 327 1.43 13.95 3.34
C GLN A 327 0.14 13.26 3.80
N GLU A 328 0.02 11.96 3.59
CA GLU A 328 -1.22 11.23 3.82
C GLU A 328 -1.24 10.63 5.23
N VAL A 329 -2.41 10.71 5.86
CA VAL A 329 -2.69 10.08 7.15
C VAL A 329 -3.90 9.17 7.01
N ARG A 330 -3.75 7.91 7.46
CA ARG A 330 -4.79 6.88 7.41
C ARG A 330 -4.93 6.17 8.75
N PHE A 331 -6.01 5.39 8.88
CA PHE A 331 -6.31 4.61 10.08
C PHE A 331 -6.78 3.23 9.68
N THR A 332 -6.32 2.20 10.40
CA THR A 332 -6.76 0.82 10.19
C THR A 332 -6.91 0.09 11.51
N LYS A 333 -7.73 -0.96 11.50
CA LYS A 333 -7.86 -1.90 12.60
C LYS A 333 -6.63 -2.81 12.69
N ALA A 334 -6.33 -3.27 13.89
CA ALA A 334 -5.38 -4.34 14.17
C ALA A 334 -5.69 -5.59 13.36
N ASP A 335 -4.65 -6.30 12.92
CA ASP A 335 -4.76 -7.59 12.26
C ASP A 335 -3.88 -8.66 12.94
N GLU A 336 -3.97 -9.91 12.46
CA GLU A 336 -3.27 -11.06 13.03
C GLU A 336 -2.09 -11.54 12.15
N PHE A 337 -1.77 -10.83 11.06
CA PHE A 337 -0.70 -11.24 10.16
C PHE A 337 0.67 -10.90 10.75
N TRP A 338 1.52 -11.91 10.90
CA TRP A 338 2.74 -11.84 11.72
C TRP A 338 3.69 -10.70 11.38
N LEU A 339 3.85 -10.41 10.08
CA LEU A 339 4.71 -9.31 9.62
C LEU A 339 3.92 -8.09 9.14
N SER A 340 2.62 -8.03 9.40
CA SER A 340 1.85 -6.81 9.12
C SER A 340 2.31 -5.66 10.02
N PRO A 341 2.50 -4.47 9.49
CA PRO A 341 2.78 -3.31 10.33
C PRO A 341 1.64 -2.97 11.31
N ALA A 342 0.41 -3.45 11.04
CA ALA A 342 -0.76 -3.33 11.93
C ALA A 342 -0.97 -4.56 12.85
N TYR A 343 -0.01 -5.47 12.93
CA TYR A 343 -0.11 -6.67 13.76
C TYR A 343 -0.43 -6.33 15.20
N LYS A 344 -1.59 -6.81 15.69
CA LYS A 344 -2.10 -6.68 17.06
C LYS A 344 -2.19 -5.25 17.60
N ARG A 345 -2.29 -4.23 16.75
CA ARG A 345 -2.53 -2.85 17.20
C ARG A 345 -3.37 -2.08 16.19
N ASP A 346 -4.39 -1.37 16.67
CA ASP A 346 -5.08 -0.37 15.89
C ASP A 346 -4.09 0.73 15.50
N THR A 347 -4.13 1.14 14.23
CA THR A 347 -2.99 1.80 13.62
C THR A 347 -3.36 3.15 13.02
N ILE A 348 -2.53 4.17 13.32
CA ILE A 348 -2.39 5.36 12.50
C ILE A 348 -1.18 5.19 11.56
N TRP A 349 -1.36 5.51 10.29
CA TRP A 349 -0.33 5.50 9.26
C TRP A 349 0.08 6.92 8.92
N LEU A 350 1.38 7.18 9.00
CA LEU A 350 1.97 8.49 8.69
C LEU A 350 2.97 8.32 7.54
N SER A 351 2.72 9.06 6.48
CA SER A 351 3.53 9.00 5.26
C SER A 351 4.34 10.27 5.06
N MET A 352 5.51 10.14 4.48
CA MET A 352 6.29 11.26 3.96
C MET A 352 6.54 11.05 2.47
N TYR A 353 6.13 12.03 1.67
CA TYR A 353 6.22 12.00 0.22
C TYR A 353 7.00 13.19 -0.33
N ASN A 354 7.69 12.98 -1.46
CA ASN A 354 8.24 14.05 -2.27
C ASN A 354 8.24 13.67 -3.76
N MET A 355 7.81 14.59 -4.63
CA MET A 355 7.67 14.36 -6.08
C MET A 355 8.97 14.33 -6.86
N ASP A 356 10.06 14.72 -6.26
CA ASP A 356 11.36 14.70 -6.92
C ASP A 356 12.45 14.08 -6.02
N THR A 357 13.50 13.62 -6.67
CA THR A 357 14.72 13.14 -6.02
C THR A 357 15.53 14.32 -5.48
N HIS A 358 14.94 15.03 -4.53
CA HIS A 358 15.57 16.17 -3.92
C HIS A 358 16.85 15.74 -3.16
N GLU A 359 17.90 16.51 -3.24
CA GLU A 359 19.19 16.24 -2.56
C GLU A 359 19.02 15.95 -1.05
N ASN A 360 18.05 16.59 -0.42
CA ASN A 360 17.76 16.41 1.00
C ASN A 360 16.84 15.22 1.31
N TRP A 361 16.32 14.47 0.32
CA TRP A 361 15.41 13.35 0.61
C TRP A 361 16.01 12.33 1.57
N ASN A 362 17.24 11.93 1.35
CA ASN A 362 17.91 10.94 2.20
C ASN A 362 18.05 11.45 3.64
N ASN A 363 18.33 12.73 3.85
CA ASN A 363 18.42 13.33 5.17
C ASN A 363 17.04 13.44 5.82
N GLN A 364 16.01 13.82 5.06
CA GLN A 364 14.62 13.85 5.52
C GLN A 364 14.13 12.46 5.89
N LEU A 365 14.40 11.46 5.05
CA LEU A 365 14.08 10.05 5.31
C LEU A 365 14.75 9.58 6.61
N LYS A 366 16.05 9.84 6.77
CA LYS A 366 16.80 9.48 8.00
C LYS A 366 16.20 10.13 9.25
N ASN A 367 15.83 11.40 9.18
CA ASN A 367 15.21 12.11 10.32
C ASN A 367 13.83 11.56 10.64
N PHE A 368 13.02 11.30 9.60
CA PHE A 368 11.70 10.71 9.76
C PHE A 368 11.79 9.29 10.36
N GLU A 369 12.71 8.45 9.87
CA GLU A 369 12.96 7.11 10.40
C GLU A 369 13.43 7.12 11.85
N ALA A 370 14.35 8.03 12.21
CA ALA A 370 14.80 8.17 13.59
C ALA A 370 13.64 8.55 14.53
N TRP A 371 12.78 9.46 14.10
CA TRP A 371 11.56 9.81 14.82
C TRP A 371 10.57 8.63 14.90
N ALA A 372 10.37 7.93 13.79
CA ALA A 372 9.47 6.78 13.71
C ALA A 372 9.93 5.63 14.63
N ILE A 373 11.22 5.32 14.62
CA ILE A 373 11.85 4.31 15.49
C ILE A 373 11.68 4.68 16.97
N LYS A 374 11.94 5.95 17.33
CA LYS A 374 11.75 6.46 18.69
C LYS A 374 10.31 6.27 19.19
N ASN A 375 9.34 6.38 18.29
CA ASN A 375 7.90 6.28 18.58
C ASN A 375 7.33 4.87 18.33
N GLY A 376 8.15 3.82 18.22
CA GLY A 376 7.70 2.43 18.04
C GLY A 376 6.99 2.18 16.70
N GLY A 377 7.36 2.94 15.66
CA GLY A 377 6.80 2.80 14.33
C GLY A 377 7.20 1.50 13.66
N ARG A 378 6.34 0.93 12.81
CA ARG A 378 6.67 -0.21 11.93
C ARG A 378 6.60 0.23 10.49
N PRO A 379 7.63 -0.03 9.66
CA PRO A 379 7.65 0.42 8.28
C PRO A 379 6.69 -0.39 7.40
N HIS A 380 6.08 0.26 6.41
CA HIS A 380 5.33 -0.43 5.36
C HIS A 380 6.30 -1.10 4.38
N TRP A 381 6.20 -2.41 4.19
CA TRP A 381 7.16 -3.22 3.41
C TRP A 381 7.32 -2.81 1.94
N GLY A 382 6.31 -2.18 1.36
CA GLY A 382 6.34 -1.66 -0.01
C GLY A 382 6.96 -0.29 -0.15
N LYS A 383 7.37 0.38 0.94
CA LYS A 383 7.86 1.77 0.93
C LYS A 383 9.37 1.84 1.21
N GLU A 384 9.93 3.05 1.11
CA GLU A 384 11.34 3.26 1.46
C GLU A 384 11.52 3.21 2.97
N ALA A 385 12.41 2.35 3.43
CA ALA A 385 12.83 2.29 4.82
C ALA A 385 14.23 1.66 4.93
N ASN A 386 15.07 2.24 5.80
CA ASN A 386 16.35 1.67 6.20
C ASN A 386 16.12 0.83 7.46
N ILE A 387 15.91 -0.46 7.26
CA ILE A 387 15.44 -1.37 8.30
C ILE A 387 16.62 -1.92 9.08
N ASN A 388 16.54 -1.78 10.41
CA ASN A 388 17.49 -2.37 11.34
C ASN A 388 16.92 -3.66 11.93
N LYS A 389 17.68 -4.78 11.82
CA LYS A 389 17.26 -6.09 12.33
C LYS A 389 16.90 -6.06 13.82
N GLU A 390 17.77 -5.45 14.64
CA GLU A 390 17.58 -5.40 16.10
C GLU A 390 16.28 -4.66 16.47
N TYR A 391 15.96 -3.62 15.71
CA TYR A 391 14.71 -2.89 15.89
C TYR A 391 13.50 -3.74 15.51
N LEU A 392 13.56 -4.44 14.37
CA LEU A 392 12.45 -5.30 13.93
C LEU A 392 12.22 -6.47 14.90
N ASP A 393 13.29 -7.07 15.45
CA ASP A 393 13.16 -8.13 16.45
C ASP A 393 12.42 -7.67 17.72
N LYS A 394 12.49 -6.37 18.06
CA LYS A 394 11.74 -5.76 19.16
C LYS A 394 10.28 -5.42 18.76
N GLN A 395 10.03 -5.14 17.48
CA GLN A 395 8.72 -4.71 17.01
C GLN A 395 7.80 -5.87 16.61
N TYR A 396 8.37 -7.01 16.21
CA TYR A 396 7.61 -8.16 15.73
C TYR A 396 7.97 -9.41 16.55
N ASP A 397 7.14 -9.71 17.56
CA ASP A 397 7.30 -10.87 18.44
C ASP A 397 7.26 -12.22 17.71
N LYS A 398 6.63 -12.26 16.54
CA LYS A 398 6.53 -13.45 15.67
C LYS A 398 7.68 -13.57 14.65
N LEU A 399 8.60 -12.62 14.59
CA LEU A 399 9.70 -12.66 13.62
C LEU A 399 10.67 -13.86 13.82
N PRO A 400 10.99 -14.29 15.05
CA PRO A 400 11.77 -15.52 15.24
C PRO A 400 11.06 -16.77 14.71
N GLN A 401 9.76 -16.90 14.94
CA GLN A 401 8.96 -18.01 14.43
C GLN A 401 8.86 -17.95 12.89
N PHE A 402 8.73 -16.75 12.30
CA PHE A 402 8.74 -16.58 10.85
C PHE A 402 10.06 -17.04 10.22
N ARG A 403 11.21 -16.78 10.86
CA ARG A 403 12.53 -17.31 10.42
C ARG A 403 12.60 -18.84 10.45
N ASN A 404 11.88 -19.50 11.34
CA ASN A 404 11.78 -20.96 11.32
C ASN A 404 10.94 -21.44 10.12
N LEU A 405 9.86 -20.73 9.76
CA LEU A 405 9.09 -21.04 8.55
C LEU A 405 9.91 -20.83 7.28
N LEU A 406 10.77 -19.82 7.22
CA LEU A 406 11.73 -19.67 6.11
C LEU A 406 12.57 -20.93 5.92
N LYS A 407 13.16 -21.48 6.99
CA LYS A 407 13.94 -22.73 6.92
C LYS A 407 13.12 -23.91 6.48
N GLN A 408 11.84 -23.95 6.83
CA GLN A 408 10.93 -25.02 6.45
C GLN A 408 10.55 -24.98 4.97
N TYR A 409 10.11 -23.79 4.48
CA TYR A 409 9.59 -23.63 3.13
C TYR A 409 10.64 -23.20 2.10
N ASP A 410 11.76 -22.63 2.52
CA ASP A 410 12.87 -22.22 1.65
C ASP A 410 14.23 -22.56 2.29
N PRO A 411 14.55 -23.85 2.50
CA PRO A 411 15.77 -24.26 3.17
C PRO A 411 17.04 -23.77 2.48
N ASP A 412 17.00 -23.56 1.18
CA ASP A 412 18.12 -23.08 0.35
C ASP A 412 18.19 -21.55 0.27
N ASN A 413 17.26 -20.84 0.93
CA ASN A 413 17.13 -19.38 0.89
C ASN A 413 17.05 -18.82 -0.55
N LYS A 414 16.33 -19.48 -1.44
CA LYS A 414 16.18 -19.10 -2.85
C LYS A 414 15.47 -17.77 -3.02
N PHE A 415 14.47 -17.49 -2.16
CA PHE A 415 13.64 -16.29 -2.22
C PHE A 415 14.23 -15.09 -1.47
N LEU A 416 15.34 -15.24 -0.75
CA LEU A 416 15.97 -14.12 -0.07
C LEU A 416 16.89 -13.34 -1.03
N ASN A 417 16.81 -12.01 -0.95
CA ASN A 417 17.73 -11.11 -1.63
C ASN A 417 18.54 -10.27 -0.64
N GLU A 418 19.43 -9.42 -1.15
CA GLU A 418 20.29 -8.58 -0.32
C GLU A 418 19.52 -7.65 0.64
N TRP A 419 18.27 -7.32 0.32
CA TRP A 419 17.46 -6.45 1.17
C TRP A 419 16.86 -7.19 2.36
N ASN A 420 16.17 -8.32 2.11
CA ASN A 420 15.43 -9.01 3.18
C ASN A 420 16.29 -9.99 4.00
N LYS A 421 17.40 -10.50 3.48
CA LYS A 421 18.32 -11.35 4.26
C LYS A 421 18.94 -10.65 5.49
N HIS A 422 18.94 -9.31 5.52
CA HIS A 422 19.48 -8.57 6.66
C HIS A 422 18.58 -8.62 7.89
N PHE A 423 17.31 -8.96 7.74
CA PHE A 423 16.36 -8.98 8.85
C PHE A 423 15.51 -10.27 8.91
N LEU A 424 15.46 -11.07 7.86
CA LEU A 424 14.88 -12.42 7.83
C LEU A 424 15.96 -13.49 7.98
#